data_78b645152c208676f26c4139b4237f52
#
_entry.id   78b645152c208676f26c4139b4237f52
#
_cell.length_a   1.000
_cell.length_b   1.000
_cell.length_c   1.000
_cell.angle_alpha   90.00
_cell.angle_beta   90.00
_cell.angle_gamma   90.00
#
_symmetry.space_group_name_H-M   'P 1'
#
loop_
_entity.id
_entity.type
_entity.pdbx_description
1 polymer ?
#
loop_
_entity_poly.entity_id
_entity_poly.type
_entity_poly.pdbx_seq_one_letter_code
_entity_poly.pdbx_strand_id
1 'polypeptide(L)'
;MKFQRYGDTDSFAADALEILLENEVQNNLPISFIGNKTDAVRSWLLATVKDEHGGVALTAACTPPFNLILYETRNEPNDVAVTLLSAELKSMGFTFPGVLAEQALAGRFAEIHSCSRYHRHSSMNIMRLDAVSDLPMSPGAIRPIREDDLYFAPYWGRAFGEECNTQVFDIPTTTTNIRRHIGKDTFYIWEDGVPVSQAVNGRNTINGAVVTYVYTPPLYRGRGYASSCVATLTQMLLDRGHKFCALFADAENPISNGIYRKIGYRDVCIYDELKFD
;
A
#
# COMPACT_ATOMS: atom_id res chain seq x y z
N MET A 1 -19.35 -11.87 -19.98
CA MET A 1 -18.45 -10.91 -19.34
C MET A 1 -18.38 -9.62 -20.14
N LYS A 2 -18.29 -8.45 -19.44
CA LYS A 2 -18.19 -7.13 -20.06
C LYS A 2 -17.11 -6.31 -19.36
N PHE A 3 -16.16 -5.78 -20.12
CA PHE A 3 -15.18 -4.80 -19.63
C PHE A 3 -15.81 -3.40 -19.60
N GLN A 4 -15.53 -2.65 -18.55
CA GLN A 4 -15.94 -1.26 -18.42
C GLN A 4 -14.79 -0.42 -17.87
N ARG A 5 -14.39 0.62 -18.62
CA ARG A 5 -13.44 1.64 -18.19
C ARG A 5 -14.19 2.88 -17.71
N TYR A 6 -13.67 3.55 -16.70
CA TYR A 6 -14.23 4.76 -16.12
C TYR A 6 -13.31 5.96 -16.38
N GLY A 7 -13.89 7.11 -16.65
CA GLY A 7 -13.16 8.35 -16.91
C GLY A 7 -12.86 9.17 -15.65
N ASP A 8 -13.47 8.80 -14.52
CA ASP A 8 -13.35 9.49 -13.24
C ASP A 8 -13.51 8.53 -12.06
N THR A 9 -13.11 8.97 -10.87
CA THR A 9 -13.14 8.15 -9.65
C THR A 9 -14.55 7.98 -9.10
N ASP A 10 -15.46 8.91 -9.30
CA ASP A 10 -16.82 8.87 -8.77
C ASP A 10 -17.64 7.79 -9.51
N SER A 11 -17.52 7.73 -10.84
CA SER A 11 -18.14 6.68 -11.65
C SER A 11 -17.56 5.29 -11.36
N PHE A 12 -16.24 5.19 -11.13
CA PHE A 12 -15.62 3.94 -10.69
C PHE A 12 -16.11 3.51 -9.31
N ALA A 13 -16.22 4.46 -8.37
CA ALA A 13 -16.70 4.19 -7.02
C ALA A 13 -18.13 3.67 -7.00
N ALA A 14 -19.01 4.21 -7.87
CA ALA A 14 -20.39 3.78 -7.94
C ALA A 14 -20.56 2.28 -8.23
N ASP A 15 -19.62 1.70 -8.98
CA ASP A 15 -19.66 0.27 -9.33
C ASP A 15 -18.74 -0.59 -8.44
N ALA A 16 -17.64 -0.04 -7.93
CA ALA A 16 -16.57 -0.84 -7.33
C ALA A 16 -16.42 -0.65 -5.81
N LEU A 17 -16.85 0.49 -5.24
CA LEU A 17 -16.53 0.83 -3.85
C LEU A 17 -17.09 -0.17 -2.84
N GLU A 18 -18.36 -0.55 -2.96
CA GLU A 18 -19.02 -1.49 -2.04
C GLU A 18 -18.24 -2.82 -1.99
N ILE A 19 -17.86 -3.33 -3.15
CA ILE A 19 -17.11 -4.57 -3.32
C ILE A 19 -15.69 -4.45 -2.75
N LEU A 20 -15.01 -3.33 -3.01
CA LEU A 20 -13.68 -3.10 -2.47
C LEU A 20 -13.69 -2.99 -0.94
N LEU A 21 -14.79 -2.49 -0.36
CA LEU A 21 -14.96 -2.37 1.09
C LEU A 21 -15.20 -3.71 1.80
N GLU A 22 -15.67 -4.75 1.11
CA GLU A 22 -15.78 -6.10 1.69
C GLU A 22 -14.42 -6.60 2.21
N ASN A 23 -13.32 -6.21 1.53
CA ASN A 23 -11.95 -6.50 1.89
C ASN A 23 -11.11 -5.22 1.93
N GLU A 24 -11.54 -4.23 2.73
CA GLU A 24 -11.01 -2.87 2.75
C GLU A 24 -9.49 -2.82 3.02
N VAL A 25 -8.99 -3.67 3.91
CA VAL A 25 -7.55 -3.79 4.21
C VAL A 25 -6.75 -4.17 2.97
N GLN A 26 -7.20 -5.16 2.24
CA GLN A 26 -6.59 -5.67 1.02
C GLN A 26 -6.67 -4.63 -0.11
N ASN A 27 -7.79 -3.93 -0.19
CA ASN A 27 -8.11 -2.96 -1.24
C ASN A 27 -7.79 -1.51 -0.87
N ASN A 28 -6.96 -1.28 0.16
CA ASN A 28 -6.66 0.07 0.63
C ASN A 28 -6.06 0.99 -0.46
N LEU A 29 -5.30 0.45 -1.42
CA LEU A 29 -4.73 1.21 -2.54
C LEU A 29 -5.82 1.71 -3.50
N PRO A 30 -6.62 0.87 -4.18
CA PRO A 30 -7.67 1.36 -5.08
C PRO A 30 -8.72 2.22 -4.37
N ILE A 31 -9.04 1.93 -3.09
CA ILE A 31 -9.94 2.78 -2.30
C ILE A 31 -9.34 4.18 -2.10
N SER A 32 -8.04 4.29 -1.87
CA SER A 32 -7.37 5.58 -1.69
C SER A 32 -7.36 6.46 -2.95
N PHE A 33 -7.64 5.90 -4.12
CA PHE A 33 -7.79 6.66 -5.37
C PHE A 33 -9.16 7.31 -5.50
N ILE A 34 -10.18 6.74 -4.84
CA ILE A 34 -11.55 7.22 -4.89
C ILE A 34 -11.65 8.60 -4.22
N GLY A 35 -12.35 9.53 -4.85
CA GLY A 35 -12.45 10.91 -4.39
C GLY A 35 -11.27 11.81 -4.77
N ASN A 36 -10.24 11.27 -5.41
CA ASN A 36 -9.14 12.08 -5.93
C ASN A 36 -9.61 12.85 -7.18
N LYS A 37 -9.58 14.19 -7.10
CA LYS A 37 -10.08 15.11 -8.15
C LYS A 37 -8.95 15.84 -8.87
N THR A 38 -7.84 15.17 -9.11
CA THR A 38 -6.73 15.74 -9.89
C THR A 38 -6.91 15.49 -11.39
N ASP A 39 -6.39 16.38 -12.23
CA ASP A 39 -6.36 16.16 -13.69
C ASP A 39 -5.57 14.91 -14.10
N ALA A 40 -4.67 14.41 -13.24
CA ALA A 40 -3.92 13.18 -13.45
C ALA A 40 -4.83 11.95 -13.62
N VAL A 41 -6.04 11.96 -13.06
CA VAL A 41 -7.04 10.86 -13.20
C VAL A 41 -7.29 10.50 -14.66
N ARG A 42 -7.18 11.45 -15.57
CA ARG A 42 -7.37 11.22 -17.04
C ARG A 42 -6.36 10.23 -17.62
N SER A 43 -5.17 10.10 -17.01
CA SER A 43 -4.14 9.14 -17.42
C SER A 43 -4.25 7.79 -16.70
N TRP A 44 -5.13 7.68 -15.69
CA TRP A 44 -5.29 6.47 -14.92
C TRP A 44 -6.11 5.42 -15.69
N LEU A 45 -5.92 4.19 -15.30
CA LEU A 45 -6.87 3.13 -15.58
C LEU A 45 -7.71 2.90 -14.34
N LEU A 46 -9.01 3.05 -14.49
CA LEU A 46 -10.02 2.62 -13.53
C LEU A 46 -11.00 1.76 -14.31
N ALA A 47 -11.10 0.47 -13.98
CA ALA A 47 -11.91 -0.46 -14.76
C ALA A 47 -12.50 -1.58 -13.90
N THR A 48 -13.58 -2.17 -14.41
CA THR A 48 -14.17 -3.40 -13.89
C THR A 48 -14.41 -4.38 -15.04
N VAL A 49 -14.42 -5.67 -14.71
CA VAL A 49 -15.00 -6.71 -15.54
C VAL A 49 -16.24 -7.23 -14.84
N LYS A 50 -17.38 -7.12 -15.51
CA LYS A 50 -18.69 -7.53 -14.98
C LYS A 50 -19.15 -8.85 -15.61
N ASP A 51 -19.85 -9.65 -14.83
CA ASP A 51 -20.49 -10.87 -15.31
C ASP A 51 -21.76 -10.57 -16.14
N GLU A 52 -22.45 -11.59 -16.58
CA GLU A 52 -23.69 -11.48 -17.39
C GLU A 52 -24.87 -10.87 -16.62
N HIS A 53 -24.82 -10.90 -15.28
CA HIS A 53 -25.84 -10.33 -14.40
C HIS A 53 -25.47 -8.89 -13.95
N GLY A 54 -24.34 -8.36 -14.42
CA GLY A 54 -23.85 -7.03 -14.07
C GLY A 54 -23.04 -6.98 -12.77
N GLY A 55 -22.82 -8.10 -12.11
CA GLY A 55 -21.96 -8.20 -10.91
C GLY A 55 -20.48 -8.01 -11.28
N VAL A 56 -19.75 -7.25 -10.48
CA VAL A 56 -18.31 -7.05 -10.67
C VAL A 56 -17.56 -8.34 -10.31
N ALA A 57 -16.84 -8.90 -11.25
CA ALA A 57 -16.01 -10.10 -11.06
C ALA A 57 -14.54 -9.72 -10.78
N LEU A 58 -14.05 -8.63 -11.39
CA LEU A 58 -12.67 -8.18 -11.27
C LEU A 58 -12.63 -6.65 -11.29
N THR A 59 -11.83 -6.04 -10.43
CA THR A 59 -11.49 -4.62 -10.49
C THR A 59 -10.04 -4.44 -10.92
N ALA A 60 -9.77 -3.37 -11.65
CA ALA A 60 -8.44 -3.00 -12.10
C ALA A 60 -8.22 -1.50 -11.91
N ALA A 61 -7.13 -1.12 -11.26
CA ALA A 61 -6.76 0.27 -11.06
C ALA A 61 -5.25 0.46 -11.31
N CYS A 62 -4.89 1.49 -12.05
CA CYS A 62 -3.48 1.83 -12.30
C CYS A 62 -3.32 3.34 -12.36
N THR A 63 -2.33 3.84 -11.65
CA THR A 63 -1.89 5.25 -11.68
C THR A 63 -0.47 5.29 -12.26
N PRO A 64 -0.29 5.45 -13.57
CA PRO A 64 1.03 5.44 -14.18
C PRO A 64 2.00 6.42 -13.48
N PRO A 65 3.28 6.05 -13.29
CA PRO A 65 3.99 4.89 -13.85
C PRO A 65 3.97 3.61 -12.99
N PHE A 66 3.02 3.47 -12.07
CA PHE A 66 2.96 2.34 -11.13
C PHE A 66 2.30 1.10 -11.74
N ASN A 67 2.36 -0.02 -11.01
CA ASN A 67 1.79 -1.29 -11.42
C ASN A 67 0.26 -1.25 -11.52
N LEU A 68 -0.27 -2.15 -12.32
CA LEU A 68 -1.69 -2.48 -12.33
C LEU A 68 -2.07 -3.19 -11.04
N ILE A 69 -3.06 -2.67 -10.31
CA ILE A 69 -3.60 -3.26 -9.11
C ILE A 69 -4.87 -4.01 -9.47
N LEU A 70 -4.96 -5.28 -9.06
CA LEU A 70 -6.12 -6.13 -9.34
C LEU A 70 -6.74 -6.63 -8.04
N TYR A 71 -8.07 -6.76 -8.06
CA TYR A 71 -8.82 -7.44 -7.02
C TYR A 71 -9.95 -8.26 -7.65
N GLU A 72 -10.00 -9.55 -7.31
CA GLU A 72 -11.03 -10.50 -7.73
C GLU A 72 -12.06 -10.68 -6.61
N THR A 73 -13.34 -10.57 -6.96
CA THR A 73 -14.43 -10.48 -5.97
C THR A 73 -15.03 -11.82 -5.55
N ARG A 74 -14.58 -12.92 -6.14
CA ARG A 74 -15.10 -14.26 -5.88
C ARG A 74 -14.01 -15.17 -5.30
N ASN A 75 -14.42 -16.13 -4.48
CA ASN A 75 -13.53 -17.15 -3.92
C ASN A 75 -13.02 -18.15 -4.98
N GLU A 76 -13.58 -18.16 -6.18
CA GLU A 76 -13.17 -19.03 -7.27
C GLU A 76 -12.47 -18.23 -8.37
N PRO A 77 -11.34 -18.74 -8.89
CA PRO A 77 -10.60 -18.11 -9.97
C PRO A 77 -11.46 -17.89 -11.22
N ASN A 78 -11.37 -16.69 -11.82
CA ASN A 78 -12.13 -16.32 -13.00
C ASN A 78 -11.20 -15.94 -14.15
N ASP A 79 -10.64 -16.96 -14.81
CA ASP A 79 -9.71 -16.76 -15.93
C ASP A 79 -10.36 -16.08 -17.14
N VAL A 80 -11.68 -16.19 -17.30
CA VAL A 80 -12.41 -15.48 -18.37
C VAL A 80 -12.36 -13.98 -18.13
N ALA A 81 -12.56 -13.53 -16.88
CA ALA A 81 -12.47 -12.11 -16.53
C ALA A 81 -11.04 -11.58 -16.70
N VAL A 82 -10.05 -12.35 -16.26
CA VAL A 82 -8.62 -12.00 -16.39
C VAL A 82 -8.20 -11.93 -17.87
N THR A 83 -8.62 -12.89 -18.68
CA THR A 83 -8.34 -12.92 -20.14
C THR A 83 -8.96 -11.72 -20.84
N LEU A 84 -10.23 -11.40 -20.53
CA LEU A 84 -10.91 -10.24 -21.10
C LEU A 84 -10.20 -8.94 -20.73
N LEU A 85 -9.85 -8.75 -19.44
CA LEU A 85 -9.10 -7.58 -19.01
C LEU A 85 -7.78 -7.45 -19.78
N SER A 86 -7.01 -8.54 -19.89
CA SER A 86 -5.73 -8.55 -20.61
C SER A 86 -5.89 -8.16 -22.08
N ALA A 87 -6.92 -8.69 -22.77
CA ALA A 87 -7.21 -8.38 -24.18
C ALA A 87 -7.57 -6.89 -24.36
N GLU A 88 -8.41 -6.34 -23.49
CA GLU A 88 -8.83 -4.94 -23.55
C GLU A 88 -7.64 -3.99 -23.28
N LEU A 89 -6.79 -4.29 -22.29
CA LEU A 89 -5.58 -3.50 -22.02
C LEU A 89 -4.63 -3.46 -23.23
N LYS A 90 -4.43 -4.62 -23.89
CA LYS A 90 -3.63 -4.71 -25.11
C LYS A 90 -4.26 -3.94 -26.28
N SER A 91 -5.57 -4.07 -26.46
CA SER A 91 -6.32 -3.36 -27.51
C SER A 91 -6.25 -1.83 -27.34
N MET A 92 -6.28 -1.35 -26.11
CA MET A 92 -6.14 0.10 -25.79
C MET A 92 -4.69 0.61 -25.87
N GLY A 93 -3.70 -0.26 -25.98
CA GLY A 93 -2.28 0.10 -25.88
C GLY A 93 -1.92 0.66 -24.51
N PHE A 94 -2.64 0.28 -23.44
CA PHE A 94 -2.36 0.77 -22.09
C PHE A 94 -1.13 0.04 -21.52
N THR A 95 -0.10 0.81 -21.17
CA THR A 95 1.19 0.27 -20.69
C THR A 95 1.36 0.48 -19.19
N PHE A 96 1.92 -0.52 -18.52
CA PHE A 96 2.21 -0.53 -17.10
C PHE A 96 3.37 -1.51 -16.82
N PRO A 97 4.19 -1.28 -15.78
CA PRO A 97 5.43 -2.03 -15.59
C PRO A 97 5.24 -3.44 -15.00
N GLY A 98 4.05 -3.74 -14.49
CA GLY A 98 3.80 -5.00 -13.81
C GLY A 98 2.43 -5.04 -13.14
N VAL A 99 2.18 -6.05 -12.34
CA VAL A 99 0.92 -6.26 -11.61
C VAL A 99 1.17 -6.38 -10.11
N LEU A 100 0.27 -5.84 -9.30
CA LEU A 100 0.19 -5.96 -7.86
C LEU A 100 -1.18 -6.52 -7.48
N ALA A 101 -1.22 -7.72 -6.94
CA ALA A 101 -2.45 -8.37 -6.53
C ALA A 101 -2.18 -9.48 -5.51
N GLU A 102 -3.24 -10.09 -4.98
CA GLU A 102 -3.14 -11.33 -4.24
C GLU A 102 -2.37 -12.37 -5.10
N GLN A 103 -1.51 -13.16 -4.46
CA GLN A 103 -0.48 -13.98 -5.09
C GLN A 103 -1.01 -14.85 -6.27
N ALA A 104 -2.13 -15.53 -6.06
CA ALA A 104 -2.70 -16.39 -7.10
C ALA A 104 -3.24 -15.59 -8.29
N LEU A 105 -3.89 -14.46 -8.04
CA LEU A 105 -4.41 -13.58 -9.09
C LEU A 105 -3.28 -12.91 -9.86
N ALA A 106 -2.23 -12.43 -9.17
CA ALA A 106 -1.06 -11.83 -9.80
C ALA A 106 -0.41 -12.81 -10.78
N GLY A 107 -0.18 -14.05 -10.36
CA GLY A 107 0.41 -15.10 -11.19
C GLY A 107 -0.44 -15.42 -12.42
N ARG A 108 -1.75 -15.62 -12.26
CA ARG A 108 -2.68 -15.90 -13.38
C ARG A 108 -2.72 -14.75 -14.38
N PHE A 109 -2.80 -13.50 -13.89
CA PHE A 109 -2.80 -12.34 -14.78
C PHE A 109 -1.48 -12.21 -15.54
N ALA A 110 -0.35 -12.36 -14.86
CA ALA A 110 0.97 -12.24 -15.48
C ALA A 110 1.17 -13.30 -16.56
N GLU A 111 0.78 -14.55 -16.31
CA GLU A 111 0.85 -15.64 -17.29
C GLU A 111 0.00 -15.34 -18.55
N ILE A 112 -1.25 -14.92 -18.38
CA ILE A 112 -2.16 -14.59 -19.47
C ILE A 112 -1.72 -13.34 -20.24
N HIS A 113 -1.21 -12.32 -19.54
CA HIS A 113 -0.89 -11.03 -20.15
C HIS A 113 0.47 -11.02 -20.84
N SER A 114 1.52 -11.56 -20.19
CA SER A 114 2.91 -11.48 -20.66
C SER A 114 3.45 -12.78 -21.29
N CYS A 115 2.67 -13.86 -21.29
CA CYS A 115 3.12 -15.17 -21.79
C CYS A 115 4.44 -15.62 -21.12
N SER A 116 4.47 -15.69 -19.81
CA SER A 116 5.62 -16.12 -18.98
C SER A 116 6.86 -15.19 -19.01
N ARG A 117 6.72 -13.97 -19.55
CA ARG A 117 7.79 -12.97 -19.52
C ARG A 117 7.58 -12.02 -18.35
N TYR A 118 7.82 -12.53 -17.15
CA TYR A 118 7.73 -11.76 -15.91
C TYR A 118 8.59 -12.39 -14.81
N HIS A 119 8.90 -11.58 -13.80
CA HIS A 119 9.57 -12.06 -12.59
C HIS A 119 8.92 -11.44 -11.34
N ARG A 120 9.04 -12.15 -10.21
CA ARG A 120 8.58 -11.61 -8.93
C ARG A 120 9.60 -10.60 -8.41
N HIS A 121 9.16 -9.34 -8.29
CA HIS A 121 9.94 -8.26 -7.73
C HIS A 121 9.89 -8.27 -6.20
N SER A 122 8.71 -8.43 -5.61
CA SER A 122 8.52 -8.52 -4.16
C SER A 122 7.27 -9.31 -3.79
N SER A 123 7.25 -9.81 -2.55
CA SER A 123 6.09 -10.45 -1.94
C SER A 123 5.82 -9.79 -0.60
N MET A 124 4.59 -9.38 -0.34
CA MET A 124 4.23 -8.58 0.83
C MET A 124 3.09 -9.20 1.61
N ASN A 125 3.29 -9.37 2.92
CA ASN A 125 2.20 -9.63 3.85
C ASN A 125 1.38 -8.35 4.03
N ILE A 126 0.10 -8.40 3.72
CA ILE A 126 -0.86 -7.39 4.12
C ILE A 126 -1.34 -7.76 5.51
N MET A 127 -1.19 -6.86 6.45
CA MET A 127 -1.51 -7.11 7.84
C MET A 127 -2.52 -6.09 8.36
N ARG A 128 -3.36 -6.53 9.31
CA ARG A 128 -4.40 -5.73 9.98
C ARG A 128 -4.25 -5.77 11.49
N LEU A 129 -4.58 -4.66 12.14
CA LEU A 129 -4.66 -4.55 13.59
C LEU A 129 -5.92 -3.77 13.97
N ASP A 130 -6.70 -4.32 14.93
CA ASP A 130 -7.90 -3.69 15.48
C ASP A 130 -7.68 -3.14 16.90
N ALA A 131 -6.68 -3.66 17.61
CA ALA A 131 -6.26 -3.18 18.93
C ALA A 131 -4.77 -3.44 19.14
N VAL A 132 -4.08 -2.47 19.72
CA VAL A 132 -2.66 -2.59 20.05
C VAL A 132 -2.49 -3.52 21.25
N SER A 133 -1.58 -4.48 21.13
CA SER A 133 -1.21 -5.36 22.25
C SER A 133 -0.43 -4.62 23.32
N ASP A 134 -0.52 -5.08 24.55
CA ASP A 134 0.37 -4.61 25.60
C ASP A 134 1.80 -5.09 25.33
N LEU A 135 2.72 -4.14 25.19
CA LEU A 135 4.14 -4.41 24.91
C LEU A 135 5.04 -3.41 25.61
N PRO A 136 6.26 -3.83 25.98
CA PRO A 136 7.23 -2.91 26.58
C PRO A 136 7.62 -1.82 25.58
N MET A 137 7.54 -0.57 26.03
CA MET A 137 7.92 0.60 25.24
C MET A 137 9.39 0.95 25.45
N SER A 138 10.06 1.32 24.36
CA SER A 138 11.43 1.86 24.44
C SER A 138 11.42 3.26 25.03
N PRO A 139 12.55 3.72 25.61
CA PRO A 139 12.71 5.12 26.01
C PRO A 139 12.42 6.09 24.88
N GLY A 140 12.00 7.32 25.21
CA GLY A 140 11.67 8.36 24.23
C GLY A 140 10.18 8.55 24.06
N ALA A 141 9.82 9.31 23.03
CA ALA A 141 8.43 9.63 22.69
C ALA A 141 8.25 9.85 21.21
N ILE A 142 7.00 9.65 20.73
CA ILE A 142 6.61 9.98 19.37
C ILE A 142 6.32 11.47 19.25
N ARG A 143 6.71 12.08 18.15
CA ARG A 143 6.33 13.45 17.78
C ARG A 143 6.13 13.60 16.28
N PRO A 144 5.34 14.58 15.82
CA PRO A 144 5.28 14.93 14.42
C PRO A 144 6.64 15.38 13.88
N ILE A 145 6.86 15.16 12.57
CA ILE A 145 8.02 15.68 11.85
C ILE A 145 8.01 17.22 11.82
N ARG A 146 9.18 17.83 11.85
CA ARG A 146 9.40 19.28 11.83
C ARG A 146 10.34 19.69 10.69
N GLU A 147 10.39 20.96 10.37
CA GLU A 147 11.31 21.49 9.33
C GLU A 147 12.77 21.16 9.67
N ASP A 148 13.16 21.23 10.94
CA ASP A 148 14.50 20.91 11.41
C ASP A 148 14.89 19.44 11.21
N ASP A 149 13.91 18.53 10.99
CA ASP A 149 14.20 17.12 10.73
C ASP A 149 14.63 16.86 9.29
N LEU A 150 14.48 17.83 8.39
CA LEU A 150 14.83 17.68 6.99
C LEU A 150 16.33 17.52 6.75
N TYR A 151 17.17 17.73 7.75
CA TYR A 151 18.62 17.45 7.64
C TYR A 151 18.93 15.94 7.65
N PHE A 152 18.05 15.07 8.19
CA PHE A 152 18.24 13.61 8.20
C PHE A 152 17.13 12.82 7.53
N ALA A 153 15.86 13.24 7.66
CA ALA A 153 14.71 12.47 7.21
C ALA A 153 14.74 12.10 5.70
N PRO A 154 15.20 12.95 4.78
CA PRO A 154 15.36 12.58 3.37
C PRO A 154 16.36 11.45 3.14
N TYR A 155 17.43 11.39 3.93
CA TYR A 155 18.43 10.31 3.85
C TYR A 155 17.85 8.98 4.37
N TRP A 156 17.04 9.04 5.45
CA TRP A 156 16.31 7.88 5.95
C TRP A 156 15.27 7.38 4.94
N GLY A 157 14.63 8.31 4.26
CA GLY A 157 13.69 7.98 3.20
C GLY A 157 14.35 7.27 2.03
N ARG A 158 15.51 7.75 1.60
CA ARG A 158 16.29 7.08 0.56
C ARG A 158 16.76 5.70 1.02
N ALA A 159 17.33 5.60 2.22
CA ALA A 159 17.79 4.32 2.77
C ALA A 159 16.64 3.31 2.92
N PHE A 160 15.44 3.76 3.34
CA PHE A 160 14.24 2.94 3.33
C PHE A 160 13.93 2.38 1.93
N GLY A 161 13.96 3.22 0.90
CA GLY A 161 13.72 2.78 -0.49
C GLY A 161 14.73 1.74 -0.96
N GLU A 162 16.01 1.97 -0.66
CA GLU A 162 17.10 1.05 -1.01
C GLU A 162 16.99 -0.31 -0.27
N GLU A 163 16.69 -0.28 1.05
CA GLU A 163 16.60 -1.50 1.87
C GLU A 163 15.30 -2.30 1.64
N CYS A 164 14.20 -1.62 1.32
CA CYS A 164 12.90 -2.26 1.07
C CYS A 164 12.65 -2.57 -0.41
N ASN A 165 13.66 -2.38 -1.28
CA ASN A 165 13.55 -2.60 -2.73
C ASN A 165 12.33 -1.89 -3.35
N THR A 166 12.07 -0.65 -2.88
CA THR A 166 10.99 0.19 -3.40
C THR A 166 11.56 1.32 -4.24
N GLN A 167 10.70 2.20 -4.76
CA GLN A 167 11.15 3.33 -5.55
C GLN A 167 12.07 4.26 -4.73
N VAL A 168 13.30 4.46 -5.22
CA VAL A 168 14.29 5.36 -4.64
C VAL A 168 14.23 6.70 -5.38
N PHE A 169 14.00 7.77 -4.62
CA PHE A 169 14.08 9.15 -5.13
C PHE A 169 15.39 9.81 -4.73
N ASP A 170 15.80 10.83 -5.48
CA ASP A 170 16.90 11.70 -5.07
C ASP A 170 16.55 12.50 -3.79
N ILE A 171 17.56 13.05 -3.14
CA ILE A 171 17.37 13.79 -1.88
C ILE A 171 16.47 15.02 -2.04
N PRO A 172 16.60 15.87 -3.09
CA PRO A 172 15.69 16.99 -3.30
C PRO A 172 14.22 16.58 -3.45
N THR A 173 13.94 15.53 -4.22
CA THR A 173 12.59 14.99 -4.41
C THR A 173 12.06 14.41 -3.11
N THR A 174 12.87 13.62 -2.39
CA THR A 174 12.50 13.05 -1.08
C THR A 174 12.22 14.15 -0.07
N THR A 175 13.06 15.21 -0.02
CA THR A 175 12.83 16.38 0.85
C THR A 175 11.49 17.05 0.55
N THR A 176 11.19 17.24 -0.72
CA THR A 176 9.91 17.85 -1.16
C THR A 176 8.73 16.99 -0.75
N ASN A 177 8.83 15.67 -0.88
CA ASN A 177 7.78 14.74 -0.49
C ASN A 177 7.57 14.75 1.02
N ILE A 178 8.63 14.67 1.81
CA ILE A 178 8.56 14.69 3.29
C ILE A 178 8.00 16.02 3.80
N ARG A 179 8.43 17.16 3.22
CA ARG A 179 7.94 18.49 3.62
C ARG A 179 6.41 18.61 3.53
N ARG A 180 5.76 17.88 2.62
CA ARG A 180 4.29 17.85 2.50
C ARG A 180 3.57 17.27 3.73
N HIS A 181 4.28 16.56 4.60
CA HIS A 181 3.74 15.98 5.83
C HIS A 181 3.85 16.94 7.02
N ILE A 182 4.71 17.96 6.95
CA ILE A 182 4.88 18.94 8.03
C ILE A 182 3.57 19.69 8.23
N GLY A 183 3.10 19.74 9.48
CA GLY A 183 1.83 20.37 9.86
C GLY A 183 0.57 19.56 9.53
N LYS A 184 0.70 18.32 9.01
CA LYS A 184 -0.45 17.46 8.68
C LYS A 184 -0.66 16.28 9.63
N ASP A 185 0.21 16.12 10.64
CA ASP A 185 0.15 15.00 11.60
C ASP A 185 0.02 13.63 10.91
N THR A 186 0.85 13.41 9.89
CA THR A 186 0.89 12.15 9.13
C THR A 186 2.25 11.48 9.14
N PHE A 187 3.34 12.21 9.44
CA PHE A 187 4.68 11.67 9.54
C PHE A 187 5.23 11.90 10.94
N TYR A 188 5.71 10.83 11.57
CA TYR A 188 6.11 10.82 12.95
C TYR A 188 7.53 10.31 13.12
N ILE A 189 8.21 10.90 14.12
CA ILE A 189 9.55 10.54 14.57
C ILE A 189 9.45 10.01 15.99
N TRP A 190 10.12 8.89 16.27
CA TRP A 190 10.44 8.49 17.64
C TRP A 190 11.75 9.15 18.06
N GLU A 191 11.71 9.89 19.16
CA GLU A 191 12.83 10.66 19.69
C GLU A 191 13.21 10.16 21.06
N ASP A 192 14.46 9.76 21.24
CA ASP A 192 15.08 9.37 22.51
C ASP A 192 16.37 10.21 22.69
N GLY A 193 16.18 11.49 23.09
CA GLY A 193 17.23 12.49 23.09
C GLY A 193 17.68 12.92 21.66
N VAL A 194 17.58 12.01 20.70
CA VAL A 194 17.79 12.24 19.27
C VAL A 194 16.73 11.47 18.45
N PRO A 195 16.48 11.82 17.19
CA PRO A 195 15.67 11.00 16.28
C PRO A 195 16.25 9.59 16.10
N VAL A 196 15.44 8.53 16.31
CA VAL A 196 15.93 7.14 16.27
C VAL A 196 15.07 6.21 15.39
N SER A 197 13.81 6.57 15.10
CA SER A 197 12.92 5.81 14.22
C SER A 197 11.86 6.72 13.62
N GLN A 198 11.25 6.29 12.54
CA GLN A 198 10.15 6.99 11.90
C GLN A 198 9.03 6.04 11.48
N ALA A 199 7.81 6.57 11.35
CA ALA A 199 6.65 5.90 10.78
C ALA A 199 5.67 6.94 10.20
N VAL A 200 4.92 6.56 9.18
CA VAL A 200 4.01 7.45 8.45
C VAL A 200 2.61 6.85 8.39
N ASN A 201 1.59 7.66 8.65
CA ASN A 201 0.25 7.39 8.15
C ASN A 201 0.22 7.76 6.67
N GLY A 202 0.44 6.79 5.79
CA GLY A 202 0.64 7.01 4.36
C GLY A 202 -0.65 7.26 3.60
N ARG A 203 -1.76 6.68 4.07
CA ARG A 203 -3.09 6.85 3.49
C ARG A 203 -4.17 6.38 4.45
N ASN A 204 -5.37 6.90 4.25
CA ASN A 204 -6.57 6.44 4.94
C ASN A 204 -7.53 5.81 3.92
N THR A 205 -8.32 4.86 4.39
CA THR A 205 -9.51 4.35 3.72
C THR A 205 -10.76 4.87 4.45
N ILE A 206 -11.93 4.34 4.14
CA ILE A 206 -13.18 4.81 4.78
C ILE A 206 -13.18 4.49 6.28
N ASN A 207 -12.71 3.29 6.67
CA ASN A 207 -12.74 2.85 8.06
C ASN A 207 -11.35 2.68 8.67
N GLY A 208 -10.29 2.67 7.89
CA GLY A 208 -8.95 2.33 8.36
C GLY A 208 -7.87 3.34 7.98
N ALA A 209 -6.71 3.15 8.58
CA ALA A 209 -5.49 3.89 8.26
C ALA A 209 -4.34 2.92 7.93
N VAL A 210 -3.44 3.32 7.04
CA VAL A 210 -2.30 2.49 6.62
C VAL A 210 -1.01 3.11 7.13
N VAL A 211 -0.31 2.35 7.98
CA VAL A 211 1.03 2.68 8.44
C VAL A 211 2.05 2.23 7.40
N THR A 212 2.97 3.09 7.06
CA THR A 212 4.01 2.84 6.06
C THR A 212 5.29 3.58 6.42
N TYR A 213 6.34 3.40 5.60
CA TYR A 213 7.57 4.15 5.69
C TYR A 213 8.26 4.03 7.06
N VAL A 214 8.13 2.84 7.68
CA VAL A 214 8.73 2.51 8.96
C VAL A 214 10.22 2.29 8.76
N TYR A 215 11.05 3.13 9.37
CA TYR A 215 12.50 3.02 9.26
C TYR A 215 13.19 3.33 10.57
N THR A 216 14.15 2.49 10.91
CA THR A 216 15.10 2.68 12.02
C THR A 216 16.51 2.54 11.48
N PRO A 217 17.35 3.58 11.54
CA PRO A 217 18.74 3.49 11.07
C PRO A 217 19.49 2.35 11.74
N PRO A 218 20.47 1.69 11.07
CA PRO A 218 21.18 0.55 11.60
C PRO A 218 21.77 0.74 13.01
N LEU A 219 22.28 1.93 13.33
CA LEU A 219 22.85 2.27 14.63
C LEU A 219 21.85 2.15 15.80
N TYR A 220 20.55 2.28 15.52
CA TYR A 220 19.49 2.29 16.54
C TYR A 220 18.66 1.00 16.54
N ARG A 221 18.95 0.03 15.67
CA ARG A 221 18.22 -1.24 15.58
C ARG A 221 18.44 -2.13 16.81
N GLY A 222 17.54 -3.09 17.02
CA GLY A 222 17.60 -4.03 18.15
C GLY A 222 17.22 -3.46 19.50
N ARG A 223 16.77 -2.19 19.57
CA ARG A 223 16.41 -1.48 20.81
C ARG A 223 14.89 -1.26 20.98
N GLY A 224 14.07 -1.83 20.09
CA GLY A 224 12.60 -1.75 20.16
C GLY A 224 11.99 -0.44 19.64
N TYR A 225 12.77 0.51 19.13
CA TYR A 225 12.27 1.81 18.68
C TYR A 225 11.22 1.73 17.58
N ALA A 226 11.41 0.84 16.57
CA ALA A 226 10.39 0.62 15.53
C ALA A 226 9.07 0.12 16.13
N SER A 227 9.13 -0.83 17.08
CA SER A 227 7.94 -1.36 17.76
C SER A 227 7.20 -0.25 18.51
N SER A 228 7.92 0.57 19.29
CA SER A 228 7.35 1.67 20.06
C SER A 228 6.74 2.74 19.16
N CYS A 229 7.45 3.13 18.09
CA CYS A 229 6.99 4.12 17.13
C CYS A 229 5.71 3.65 16.42
N VAL A 230 5.68 2.42 15.89
CA VAL A 230 4.52 1.88 15.18
C VAL A 230 3.35 1.63 16.13
N ALA A 231 3.58 1.05 17.31
CA ALA A 231 2.52 0.80 18.29
C ALA A 231 1.85 2.12 18.72
N THR A 232 2.63 3.15 19.04
CA THR A 232 2.10 4.45 19.44
C THR A 232 1.36 5.12 18.28
N LEU A 233 1.91 5.14 17.06
CA LEU A 233 1.22 5.69 15.89
C LEU A 233 -0.10 4.95 15.63
N THR A 234 -0.08 3.62 15.69
CA THR A 234 -1.28 2.79 15.49
C THR A 234 -2.35 3.13 16.53
N GLN A 235 -1.97 3.22 17.83
CA GLN A 235 -2.91 3.61 18.87
C GLN A 235 -3.49 5.00 18.63
N MET A 236 -2.66 5.98 18.29
CA MET A 236 -3.13 7.34 17.95
C MET A 236 -4.13 7.35 16.77
N LEU A 237 -3.94 6.50 15.77
CA LEU A 237 -4.86 6.39 14.63
C LEU A 237 -6.19 5.76 15.05
N LEU A 238 -6.18 4.72 15.89
CA LEU A 238 -7.39 4.13 16.47
C LEU A 238 -8.13 5.13 17.35
N ASP A 239 -7.43 5.89 18.19
CA ASP A 239 -8.00 6.93 19.06
C ASP A 239 -8.64 8.08 18.25
N ARG A 240 -8.17 8.31 17.02
CA ARG A 240 -8.78 9.26 16.06
C ARG A 240 -10.04 8.73 15.37
N GLY A 241 -10.45 7.49 15.69
CA GLY A 241 -11.71 6.90 15.21
C GLY A 241 -11.56 5.92 14.05
N HIS A 242 -10.34 5.61 13.60
CA HIS A 242 -10.14 4.52 12.64
C HIS A 242 -10.50 3.18 13.31
N LYS A 243 -11.24 2.33 12.61
CA LYS A 243 -11.67 1.02 13.13
C LYS A 243 -10.53 -0.01 13.11
N PHE A 244 -9.54 0.21 12.26
CA PHE A 244 -8.36 -0.65 12.14
C PHE A 244 -7.17 0.12 11.57
N CYS A 245 -5.97 -0.43 11.79
CA CYS A 245 -4.79 -0.04 11.04
C CYS A 245 -4.31 -1.21 10.18
N ALA A 246 -3.73 -0.90 9.03
CA ALA A 246 -3.14 -1.86 8.12
C ALA A 246 -1.70 -1.48 7.79
N LEU A 247 -0.92 -2.44 7.34
CA LEU A 247 0.41 -2.20 6.78
C LEU A 247 0.77 -3.30 5.76
N PHE A 248 1.77 -3.01 4.94
CA PHE A 248 2.44 -3.95 4.06
C PHE A 248 3.85 -4.22 4.61
N ALA A 249 4.18 -5.47 4.76
CA ALA A 249 5.50 -5.91 5.22
C ALA A 249 6.09 -6.90 4.21
N ASP A 250 7.37 -6.76 3.92
CA ASP A 250 8.08 -7.74 3.11
C ASP A 250 7.91 -9.15 3.71
N ALA A 251 7.34 -10.07 2.94
CA ALA A 251 7.04 -11.43 3.41
C ALA A 251 8.32 -12.21 3.78
N GLU A 252 9.44 -11.85 3.14
CA GLU A 252 10.75 -12.49 3.37
C GLU A 252 11.53 -11.87 4.53
N ASN A 253 11.00 -10.80 5.18
CA ASN A 253 11.65 -10.16 6.33
C ASN A 253 11.05 -10.64 7.67
N PRO A 254 11.62 -11.68 8.31
CA PRO A 254 11.07 -12.22 9.56
C PRO A 254 11.15 -11.25 10.73
N ILE A 255 12.09 -10.28 10.70
CA ILE A 255 12.27 -9.31 11.77
C ILE A 255 11.09 -8.33 11.77
N SER A 256 10.78 -7.70 10.64
CA SER A 256 9.66 -6.76 10.54
C SER A 256 8.32 -7.45 10.81
N ASN A 257 8.09 -8.62 10.22
CA ASN A 257 6.88 -9.42 10.46
C ASN A 257 6.73 -9.80 11.95
N GLY A 258 7.83 -10.18 12.62
CA GLY A 258 7.85 -10.47 14.04
C GLY A 258 7.53 -9.25 14.92
N ILE A 259 8.01 -8.06 14.54
CA ILE A 259 7.69 -6.79 15.20
C ILE A 259 6.19 -6.51 15.09
N TYR A 260 5.64 -6.54 13.89
CA TYR A 260 4.23 -6.21 13.67
C TYR A 260 3.27 -7.19 14.35
N ARG A 261 3.56 -8.49 14.35
CA ARG A 261 2.76 -9.48 15.09
C ARG A 261 2.80 -9.26 16.60
N LYS A 262 3.94 -8.84 17.17
CA LYS A 262 4.04 -8.48 18.60
C LYS A 262 3.21 -7.24 18.96
N ILE A 263 3.09 -6.27 18.05
CA ILE A 263 2.23 -5.09 18.23
C ILE A 263 0.75 -5.48 18.19
N GLY A 264 0.38 -6.60 17.57
CA GLY A 264 -0.99 -7.09 17.44
C GLY A 264 -1.50 -7.19 16.02
N TYR A 265 -0.66 -6.87 15.02
CA TYR A 265 -1.02 -7.06 13.62
C TYR A 265 -1.14 -8.55 13.28
N ARG A 266 -2.14 -8.89 12.47
CA ARG A 266 -2.42 -10.24 11.97
C ARG A 266 -2.34 -10.25 10.46
N ASP A 267 -1.83 -11.35 9.90
CA ASP A 267 -1.76 -11.54 8.45
C ASP A 267 -3.18 -11.64 7.86
N VAL A 268 -3.43 -10.95 6.77
CA VAL A 268 -4.70 -10.98 6.01
C VAL A 268 -4.52 -11.78 4.73
N CYS A 269 -3.55 -11.40 3.91
CA CYS A 269 -3.22 -12.07 2.65
C CYS A 269 -1.80 -11.73 2.22
N ILE A 270 -1.33 -12.43 1.20
CA ILE A 270 -0.04 -12.16 0.54
C ILE A 270 -0.31 -11.53 -0.83
N TYR A 271 0.34 -10.41 -1.11
CA TYR A 271 0.37 -9.76 -2.42
C TYR A 271 1.73 -9.95 -3.06
N ASP A 272 1.72 -10.34 -4.32
CA ASP A 272 2.93 -10.35 -5.15
C ASP A 272 2.95 -9.13 -6.07
N GLU A 273 4.11 -8.51 -6.16
CA GLU A 273 4.47 -7.54 -7.18
C GLU A 273 5.26 -8.28 -8.27
N LEU A 274 4.64 -8.44 -9.44
CA LEU A 274 5.27 -9.07 -10.60
C LEU A 274 5.58 -8.00 -11.63
N LYS A 275 6.82 -7.97 -12.13
CA LYS A 275 7.27 -7.07 -13.18
C LYS A 275 7.31 -7.80 -14.52
N PHE A 276 6.94 -7.09 -15.58
CA PHE A 276 7.02 -7.60 -16.95
C PHE A 276 8.39 -7.27 -17.55
N ASP A 277 8.95 -8.22 -18.32
CA ASP A 277 10.24 -8.11 -19.02
C ASP A 277 10.10 -7.40 -20.37
#